data_c4a3715e6ed42b7e1efe7b2aa4baa1b0
#
_entry.id   c4a3715e6ed42b7e1efe7b2aa4baa1b0
#
_cell.length_a   1.000
_cell.length_b   1.000
_cell.length_c   1.000
_cell.angle_alpha   90.00
_cell.angle_beta   90.00
_cell.angle_gamma   90.00
#
_symmetry.space_group_name_H-M   'P 1'
#
loop_
_entity.id
_entity.type
_entity.pdbx_description
1 polymer ?
#
loop_
_entity_poly.entity_id
_entity_poly.type
_entity_poly.pdbx_seq_one_letter_code
_entity_poly.pdbx_strand_id
1 'polypeptide(L)'
;MAPNSRIILTRHAQAEHNVDLDYSILDAPLTPLGKKQAESLARLVPALQAEADLVVSSPLRRTLQTTALGWGPAVERLGGLKRVLCLPQAQECNALPCDTGSPRAALEADPEFARFDLEMLTPEWTSKQGFWAADDASLANRARWVRRFLRGRPEKTIVLVAHGDILRQITASPGQGKSNYMWKNAEVRVFEFDPQFVDSDEAYLFQRENVAAAGGYAPTSSEIEIEEALAKI
;
A
#
# COMPACT_ATOMS: atom_id res chain seq x y z
N MET A 1 -21.56 -4.80 -6.51
CA MET A 1 -20.29 -5.57 -6.49
C MET A 1 -19.64 -5.36 -7.84
N ALA A 2 -18.37 -5.05 -7.86
CA ALA A 2 -17.63 -4.69 -9.07
C ALA A 2 -16.60 -5.78 -9.45
N PRO A 3 -17.04 -6.93 -9.98
CA PRO A 3 -16.12 -7.99 -10.41
C PRO A 3 -15.20 -7.53 -11.57
N ASN A 4 -15.52 -6.42 -12.20
CA ASN A 4 -14.80 -5.85 -13.34
C ASN A 4 -14.00 -4.57 -12.98
N SER A 5 -13.73 -4.33 -11.69
CA SER A 5 -12.97 -3.16 -11.30
C SER A 5 -11.49 -3.32 -11.66
N ARG A 6 -10.91 -2.25 -12.21
CA ARG A 6 -9.46 -2.10 -12.35
C ARG A 6 -8.88 -1.71 -10.98
N ILE A 7 -7.87 -2.45 -10.55
CA ILE A 7 -7.17 -2.20 -9.29
C ILE A 7 -5.77 -1.70 -9.61
N ILE A 8 -5.53 -0.44 -9.30
CA ILE A 8 -4.24 0.21 -9.52
C ILE A 8 -3.47 0.13 -8.21
N LEU A 9 -2.46 -0.72 -8.17
CA LEU A 9 -1.60 -0.89 -7.00
C LEU A 9 -0.37 0.01 -7.14
N THR A 10 -0.05 0.74 -6.08
CA THR A 10 1.10 1.65 -6.02
C THR A 10 1.91 1.38 -4.76
N ARG A 11 3.21 1.05 -4.90
CA ARG A 11 4.13 1.05 -3.76
C ARG A 11 4.49 2.49 -3.40
N HIS A 12 4.62 2.80 -2.10
CA HIS A 12 5.11 4.08 -1.64
C HIS A 12 6.47 4.45 -2.27
N ALA A 13 6.77 5.73 -2.37
CA ALA A 13 8.06 6.26 -2.82
C ALA A 13 9.15 6.05 -1.76
N GLN A 14 10.41 6.38 -2.05
CA GLN A 14 11.51 6.18 -1.13
C GLN A 14 11.25 6.86 0.23
N ALA A 15 11.29 6.07 1.30
CA ALA A 15 11.18 6.53 2.68
C ALA A 15 12.54 6.48 3.38
N GLU A 16 12.67 7.17 4.51
CA GLU A 16 13.94 7.32 5.23
C GLU A 16 14.58 5.98 5.58
N HIS A 17 13.80 5.00 6.04
CA HIS A 17 14.29 3.65 6.34
C HIS A 17 14.84 2.89 5.11
N ASN A 18 14.53 3.32 3.89
CA ASN A 18 15.03 2.67 2.67
C ASN A 18 16.46 3.13 2.27
N VAL A 19 16.96 4.24 2.83
CA VAL A 19 18.27 4.80 2.41
C VAL A 19 19.40 4.04 3.06
N ASP A 20 19.40 4.02 4.41
CA ASP A 20 20.47 3.40 5.21
C ASP A 20 20.02 2.07 5.83
N LEU A 21 18.87 1.54 5.39
CA LEU A 21 18.23 0.33 5.92
C LEU A 21 17.99 0.43 7.45
N ASP A 22 17.70 1.65 7.94
CA ASP A 22 17.41 1.90 9.34
C ASP A 22 15.94 1.66 9.65
N TYR A 23 15.61 0.45 10.04
CA TYR A 23 14.24 0.03 10.37
C TYR A 23 13.79 0.46 11.78
N SER A 24 14.67 1.14 12.55
CA SER A 24 14.31 1.69 13.87
C SER A 24 13.52 3.00 13.80
N ILE A 25 13.47 3.64 12.64
CA ILE A 25 12.71 4.89 12.41
C ILE A 25 11.21 4.60 12.44
N LEU A 26 10.53 5.03 13.51
CA LEU A 26 9.10 4.79 13.68
C LEU A 26 8.28 5.49 12.60
N ASP A 27 7.41 4.72 11.90
CA ASP A 27 6.50 5.22 10.86
C ASP A 27 7.22 6.18 9.88
N ALA A 28 8.36 5.71 9.34
CA ALA A 28 9.30 6.49 8.55
C ALA A 28 8.61 7.29 7.41
N PRO A 29 8.83 8.62 7.33
CA PRO A 29 8.29 9.46 6.25
C PRO A 29 9.09 9.31 4.97
N LEU A 30 8.62 9.95 3.88
CA LEU A 30 9.36 10.03 2.62
C LEU A 30 10.61 10.91 2.75
N THR A 31 11.69 10.49 2.08
CA THR A 31 12.87 11.34 1.85
C THR A 31 12.55 12.49 0.89
N PRO A 32 13.41 13.52 0.79
CA PRO A 32 13.29 14.54 -0.27
C PRO A 32 13.27 13.94 -1.67
N LEU A 33 14.04 12.87 -1.93
CA LEU A 33 14.01 12.13 -3.19
C LEU A 33 12.68 11.40 -3.37
N GLY A 34 12.18 10.74 -2.31
CA GLY A 34 10.89 10.06 -2.33
C GLY A 34 9.73 11.01 -2.65
N LYS A 35 9.74 12.22 -2.11
CA LYS A 35 8.73 13.25 -2.47
C LYS A 35 8.75 13.57 -3.96
N LYS A 36 9.93 13.76 -4.58
CA LYS A 36 10.08 13.98 -6.02
C LYS A 36 9.63 12.77 -6.86
N GLN A 37 9.91 11.54 -6.38
CA GLN A 37 9.41 10.31 -7.02
C GLN A 37 7.88 10.27 -6.99
N ALA A 38 7.26 10.55 -5.86
CA ALA A 38 5.81 10.62 -5.73
C ALA A 38 5.21 11.69 -6.66
N GLU A 39 5.70 12.92 -6.61
CA GLU A 39 5.24 14.03 -7.47
C GLU A 39 5.31 13.69 -8.97
N SER A 40 6.27 12.90 -9.39
CA SER A 40 6.41 12.51 -10.79
C SER A 40 5.28 11.60 -11.29
N LEU A 41 4.59 10.87 -10.41
CA LEU A 41 3.49 9.98 -10.79
C LEU A 41 2.34 10.72 -11.49
N ALA A 42 2.03 11.95 -11.09
CA ALA A 42 1.00 12.75 -11.75
C ALA A 42 1.24 12.89 -13.27
N ARG A 43 2.53 12.96 -13.68
CA ARG A 43 2.93 13.07 -15.08
C ARG A 43 3.15 11.72 -15.76
N LEU A 44 3.54 10.71 -15.01
CA LEU A 44 3.82 9.38 -15.55
C LEU A 44 2.54 8.56 -15.83
N VAL A 45 1.47 8.81 -15.07
CA VAL A 45 0.22 8.05 -15.19
C VAL A 45 -1.03 8.94 -15.34
N PRO A 46 -1.04 9.93 -16.27
CA PRO A 46 -2.12 10.91 -16.36
C PRO A 46 -3.47 10.29 -16.69
N ALA A 47 -3.51 9.24 -17.49
CA ALA A 47 -4.74 8.51 -17.82
C ALA A 47 -5.34 7.85 -16.57
N LEU A 48 -4.51 7.18 -15.76
CA LEU A 48 -4.97 6.55 -14.54
C LEU A 48 -5.44 7.57 -13.49
N GLN A 49 -4.80 8.76 -13.44
CA GLN A 49 -5.27 9.87 -12.61
C GLN A 49 -6.69 10.32 -12.98
N ALA A 50 -6.99 10.39 -14.28
CA ALA A 50 -8.29 10.80 -14.78
C ALA A 50 -9.37 9.72 -14.57
N GLU A 51 -9.00 8.44 -14.63
CA GLU A 51 -9.91 7.30 -14.53
C GLU A 51 -10.22 6.87 -13.07
N ALA A 52 -9.37 7.20 -12.11
CA ALA A 52 -9.54 6.77 -10.73
C ALA A 52 -10.87 7.25 -10.12
N ASP A 53 -11.68 6.32 -9.63
CA ASP A 53 -12.98 6.60 -8.98
C ASP A 53 -12.87 6.58 -7.45
N LEU A 54 -11.84 5.92 -6.91
CA LEU A 54 -11.55 5.82 -5.49
C LEU A 54 -10.04 5.77 -5.27
N VAL A 55 -9.56 6.50 -4.27
CA VAL A 55 -8.19 6.38 -3.77
C VAL A 55 -8.22 5.82 -2.35
N VAL A 56 -7.49 4.73 -2.15
CA VAL A 56 -7.29 4.04 -0.88
C VAL A 56 -5.80 4.12 -0.53
N SER A 57 -5.46 4.37 0.70
CA SER A 57 -4.08 4.43 1.18
C SER A 57 -3.89 3.64 2.46
N SER A 58 -2.77 2.94 2.59
CA SER A 58 -2.27 2.57 3.91
C SER A 58 -2.07 3.84 4.75
N PRO A 59 -2.36 3.83 6.06
CA PRO A 59 -2.24 5.03 6.89
C PRO A 59 -0.85 5.28 7.48
N LEU A 60 0.20 4.60 7.00
CA LEU A 60 1.57 4.96 7.36
C LEU A 60 1.98 6.27 6.66
N ARG A 61 2.82 7.08 7.32
CA ARG A 61 3.20 8.44 6.84
C ARG A 61 3.69 8.42 5.39
N ARG A 62 4.59 7.50 5.02
CA ARG A 62 5.14 7.38 3.66
C ARG A 62 4.09 7.11 2.58
N THR A 63 3.06 6.33 2.90
CA THR A 63 1.96 6.06 1.97
C THR A 63 0.99 7.22 1.86
N LEU A 64 0.66 7.89 2.96
CA LEU A 64 -0.17 9.11 2.95
C LEU A 64 0.52 10.22 2.14
N GLN A 65 1.83 10.43 2.33
CA GLN A 65 2.62 11.37 1.55
C GLN A 65 2.68 11.00 0.07
N THR A 66 2.90 9.70 -0.26
CA THR A 66 2.88 9.23 -1.65
C THR A 66 1.51 9.46 -2.28
N THR A 67 0.43 9.26 -1.53
CA THR A 67 -0.94 9.48 -1.99
C THR A 67 -1.19 10.97 -2.28
N ALA A 68 -0.85 11.84 -1.34
CA ALA A 68 -1.06 13.29 -1.48
C ALA A 68 -0.28 13.89 -2.66
N LEU A 69 0.98 13.49 -2.83
CA LEU A 69 1.87 14.02 -3.86
C LEU A 69 1.67 13.33 -5.23
N GLY A 70 1.56 12.00 -5.20
CA GLY A 70 1.58 11.18 -6.41
C GLY A 70 0.22 11.00 -7.07
N TRP A 71 -0.85 10.99 -6.29
CA TRP A 71 -2.24 10.87 -6.76
C TRP A 71 -3.03 12.16 -6.59
N GLY A 72 -2.35 13.30 -6.40
CA GLY A 72 -2.94 14.62 -6.20
C GLY A 72 -4.04 14.98 -7.21
N PRO A 73 -3.83 14.89 -8.52
CA PRO A 73 -4.87 15.20 -9.51
C PRO A 73 -6.15 14.36 -9.36
N ALA A 74 -6.01 13.04 -9.09
CA ALA A 74 -7.16 12.16 -8.82
C ALA A 74 -7.85 12.54 -7.52
N VAL A 75 -7.07 12.74 -6.45
CA VAL A 75 -7.56 13.13 -5.12
C VAL A 75 -8.34 14.45 -5.18
N GLU A 76 -7.82 15.47 -5.84
CA GLU A 76 -8.51 16.77 -5.99
C GLU A 76 -9.83 16.63 -6.74
N ARG A 77 -9.84 15.89 -7.85
CA ARG A 77 -11.04 15.63 -8.64
C ARG A 77 -12.12 14.89 -7.84
N LEU A 78 -11.70 14.00 -6.94
CA LEU A 78 -12.59 13.21 -6.08
C LEU A 78 -13.06 13.97 -4.83
N GLY A 79 -12.62 15.22 -4.59
CA GLY A 79 -13.06 16.06 -3.48
C GLY A 79 -12.05 16.22 -2.35
N GLY A 80 -10.77 15.94 -2.62
CA GLY A 80 -9.64 16.21 -1.71
C GLY A 80 -9.29 15.04 -0.78
N LEU A 81 -8.28 15.28 0.07
CA LEU A 81 -7.69 14.26 0.93
C LEU A 81 -8.68 13.61 1.92
N LYS A 82 -9.72 14.31 2.33
CA LYS A 82 -10.80 13.75 3.16
C LYS A 82 -11.63 12.67 2.48
N ARG A 83 -11.47 12.49 1.16
CA ARG A 83 -12.13 11.42 0.39
C ARG A 83 -11.25 10.21 0.16
N VAL A 84 -9.98 10.28 0.58
CA VAL A 84 -9.07 9.14 0.58
C VAL A 84 -9.45 8.20 1.72
N LEU A 85 -9.69 6.93 1.42
CA LEU A 85 -9.93 5.92 2.44
C LEU A 85 -8.59 5.45 3.04
N CYS A 86 -8.34 5.80 4.30
CA CYS A 86 -7.18 5.32 5.03
C CYS A 86 -7.44 3.91 5.56
N LEU A 87 -6.88 2.90 4.89
CA LEU A 87 -7.16 1.49 5.14
C LEU A 87 -6.04 0.84 5.96
N PRO A 88 -6.21 0.68 7.30
CA PRO A 88 -5.16 0.11 8.15
C PRO A 88 -4.80 -1.34 7.80
N GLN A 89 -5.69 -2.09 7.17
CA GLN A 89 -5.41 -3.44 6.69
C GLN A 89 -4.35 -3.48 5.58
N ALA A 90 -4.09 -2.36 4.90
CA ALA A 90 -3.04 -2.23 3.89
C ALA A 90 -1.67 -1.83 4.47
N GLN A 91 -1.50 -1.79 5.81
CA GLN A 91 -0.20 -1.53 6.45
C GLN A 91 0.83 -2.59 6.09
N GLU A 92 2.14 -2.27 6.26
CA GLU A 92 3.23 -3.19 5.95
C GLU A 92 3.24 -4.43 6.88
N CYS A 93 3.98 -5.45 6.49
CA CYS A 93 3.89 -6.79 7.05
C CYS A 93 4.55 -6.92 8.42
N ASN A 94 5.76 -6.39 8.59
CA ASN A 94 6.58 -6.62 9.79
C ASN A 94 6.12 -5.82 11.02
N ALA A 95 6.64 -6.24 12.18
CA ALA A 95 6.43 -5.58 13.47
C ALA A 95 7.56 -4.58 13.83
N LEU A 96 8.45 -4.28 12.89
CA LEU A 96 9.52 -3.30 13.09
C LEU A 96 8.98 -1.87 13.24
N PRO A 97 9.70 -0.96 13.90
CA PRO A 97 9.25 0.42 14.07
C PRO A 97 8.85 1.10 12.77
N CYS A 98 9.63 0.95 11.69
CA CYS A 98 9.30 1.55 10.38
C CYS A 98 7.99 1.04 9.76
N ASP A 99 7.56 -0.18 10.12
CA ASP A 99 6.34 -0.82 9.64
C ASP A 99 5.19 -0.71 10.65
N THR A 100 5.44 -0.09 11.78
CA THR A 100 4.43 0.23 12.79
C THR A 100 3.97 1.67 12.58
N GLY A 101 2.68 1.86 12.32
CA GLY A 101 2.13 3.19 12.08
C GLY A 101 1.98 4.01 13.36
N SER A 102 1.68 5.29 13.18
CA SER A 102 1.42 6.22 14.29
C SER A 102 -0.02 6.05 14.79
N PRO A 103 -0.27 6.18 16.11
CA PRO A 103 -1.64 6.22 16.63
C PRO A 103 -2.48 7.32 15.95
N ARG A 104 -3.79 7.08 15.79
CA ARG A 104 -4.72 8.03 15.15
C ARG A 104 -4.55 9.46 15.70
N ALA A 105 -4.52 9.62 17.02
CA ALA A 105 -4.38 10.94 17.66
C ALA A 105 -3.08 11.67 17.26
N ALA A 106 -1.98 10.94 17.02
CA ALA A 106 -0.74 11.54 16.58
C ALA A 106 -0.81 12.01 15.11
N LEU A 107 -1.52 11.27 14.25
CA LEU A 107 -1.76 11.70 12.86
C LEU A 107 -2.74 12.88 12.79
N GLU A 108 -3.77 12.91 13.63
CA GLU A 108 -4.72 14.03 13.74
C GLU A 108 -4.07 15.32 14.28
N ALA A 109 -3.03 15.19 15.12
CA ALA A 109 -2.28 16.34 15.65
C ALA A 109 -1.27 16.90 14.63
N ASP A 110 -0.90 16.15 13.60
CA ASP A 110 0.05 16.59 12.58
C ASP A 110 -0.71 17.28 11.43
N PRO A 111 -0.43 18.58 11.13
CA PRO A 111 -1.15 19.31 10.08
C PRO A 111 -1.07 18.68 8.69
N GLU A 112 -0.02 17.90 8.39
CA GLU A 112 0.12 17.19 7.13
C GLU A 112 -0.92 16.07 7.02
N PHE A 113 -1.12 15.29 8.08
CA PHE A 113 -1.94 14.08 8.06
C PHE A 113 -3.37 14.31 8.57
N ALA A 114 -3.63 15.33 9.38
CA ALA A 114 -4.97 15.73 9.81
C ALA A 114 -5.94 16.04 8.65
N ARG A 115 -5.39 16.23 7.45
CA ARG A 115 -6.13 16.47 6.21
C ARG A 115 -6.78 15.22 5.64
N PHE A 116 -6.41 14.02 6.10
CA PHE A 116 -7.01 12.74 5.69
C PHE A 116 -8.22 12.38 6.55
N ASP A 117 -9.06 11.48 6.05
CA ASP A 117 -10.06 10.81 6.87
C ASP A 117 -9.42 9.60 7.57
N LEU A 118 -9.30 9.70 8.89
CA LEU A 118 -8.64 8.71 9.74
C LEU A 118 -9.64 7.87 10.56
N GLU A 119 -10.94 7.92 10.25
CA GLU A 119 -11.98 7.26 11.04
C GLU A 119 -11.82 5.73 11.12
N MET A 120 -11.27 5.10 10.07
CA MET A 120 -11.03 3.65 10.05
C MET A 120 -9.87 3.18 10.94
N LEU A 121 -9.09 4.08 11.52
CA LEU A 121 -7.98 3.74 12.40
C LEU A 121 -8.50 3.46 13.81
N THR A 122 -8.65 2.17 14.14
CA THR A 122 -8.98 1.74 15.50
C THR A 122 -7.75 1.81 16.41
N PRO A 123 -7.89 1.82 17.74
CA PRO A 123 -6.73 1.83 18.65
C PRO A 123 -5.74 0.68 18.41
N GLU A 124 -6.26 -0.48 17.99
CA GLU A 124 -5.47 -1.72 17.85
C GLU A 124 -4.72 -1.84 16.52
N TRP A 125 -4.93 -0.93 15.57
CA TRP A 125 -4.35 -1.09 14.23
C TRP A 125 -2.81 -1.11 14.22
N THR A 126 -2.16 -0.55 15.25
CA THR A 126 -0.70 -0.56 15.43
C THR A 126 -0.18 -1.67 16.32
N SER A 127 -1.05 -2.54 16.86
CA SER A 127 -0.70 -3.51 17.90
C SER A 127 0.23 -4.63 17.44
N LYS A 128 0.24 -4.94 16.15
CA LYS A 128 0.96 -6.09 15.59
C LYS A 128 0.61 -7.43 16.27
N GLN A 129 -0.63 -7.55 16.75
CA GLN A 129 -1.14 -8.74 17.42
C GLN A 129 -2.47 -9.21 16.80
N GLY A 130 -2.79 -10.48 16.93
CA GLY A 130 -4.02 -11.06 16.38
C GLY A 130 -4.16 -10.82 14.88
N PHE A 131 -5.25 -10.20 14.44
CA PHE A 131 -5.47 -9.86 13.02
C PHE A 131 -4.33 -9.01 12.42
N TRP A 132 -3.64 -8.23 13.24
CA TRP A 132 -2.55 -7.33 12.85
C TRP A 132 -1.15 -7.96 12.96
N ALA A 133 -1.06 -9.23 13.36
CA ALA A 133 0.21 -9.93 13.54
C ALA A 133 1.00 -10.08 12.23
N ALA A 134 2.31 -10.29 12.37
CA ALA A 134 3.25 -10.41 11.26
C ALA A 134 3.50 -11.85 10.80
N ASP A 135 2.78 -12.84 11.37
CA ASP A 135 2.89 -14.22 10.94
C ASP A 135 2.18 -14.47 9.59
N ASP A 136 2.62 -15.49 8.86
CA ASP A 136 2.14 -15.78 7.50
C ASP A 136 0.61 -15.96 7.42
N ALA A 137 0.00 -16.58 8.41
CA ALA A 137 -1.45 -16.83 8.42
C ALA A 137 -2.23 -15.52 8.60
N SER A 138 -1.81 -14.66 9.51
CA SER A 138 -2.38 -13.34 9.75
C SER A 138 -2.21 -12.42 8.54
N LEU A 139 -1.03 -12.45 7.90
CA LEU A 139 -0.74 -11.68 6.69
C LEU A 139 -1.60 -12.13 5.51
N ALA A 140 -1.72 -13.43 5.27
CA ALA A 140 -2.58 -13.98 4.23
C ALA A 140 -4.06 -13.61 4.46
N ASN A 141 -4.53 -13.69 5.71
CA ASN A 141 -5.88 -13.31 6.09
C ASN A 141 -6.13 -11.80 5.89
N ARG A 142 -5.18 -10.95 6.26
CA ARG A 142 -5.24 -9.50 6.06
C ARG A 142 -5.27 -9.12 4.57
N ALA A 143 -4.41 -9.75 3.76
CA ALA A 143 -4.40 -9.54 2.31
C ALA A 143 -5.70 -10.00 1.64
N ARG A 144 -6.25 -11.15 2.03
CA ARG A 144 -7.57 -11.63 1.60
C ARG A 144 -8.67 -10.63 1.96
N TRP A 145 -8.63 -10.10 3.19
CA TRP A 145 -9.59 -9.08 3.62
C TRP A 145 -9.53 -7.85 2.72
N VAL A 146 -8.31 -7.36 2.37
CA VAL A 146 -8.14 -6.21 1.46
C VAL A 146 -8.71 -6.52 0.08
N ARG A 147 -8.41 -7.69 -0.51
CA ARG A 147 -8.98 -8.07 -1.81
C ARG A 147 -10.50 -8.10 -1.79
N ARG A 148 -11.11 -8.68 -0.75
CA ARG A 148 -12.58 -8.71 -0.58
C ARG A 148 -13.17 -7.32 -0.40
N PHE A 149 -12.49 -6.46 0.37
CA PHE A 149 -12.91 -5.07 0.54
C PHE A 149 -12.94 -4.35 -0.82
N LEU A 150 -11.87 -4.44 -1.59
CA LEU A 150 -11.80 -3.82 -2.93
C LEU A 150 -12.86 -4.39 -3.88
N ARG A 151 -13.09 -5.70 -3.88
CA ARG A 151 -14.14 -6.35 -4.68
C ARG A 151 -15.53 -5.88 -4.32
N GLY A 152 -15.78 -5.63 -3.05
CA GLY A 152 -17.08 -5.16 -2.54
C GLY A 152 -17.41 -3.72 -2.89
N ARG A 153 -16.45 -2.95 -3.41
CA ARG A 153 -16.63 -1.54 -3.77
C ARG A 153 -17.44 -1.39 -5.05
N PRO A 154 -18.25 -0.31 -5.19
CA PRO A 154 -18.99 -0.01 -6.42
C PRO A 154 -18.13 0.67 -7.50
N GLU A 155 -17.00 1.25 -7.13
CA GLU A 155 -16.12 2.02 -8.01
C GLU A 155 -15.46 1.11 -9.06
N LYS A 156 -15.30 1.61 -10.28
CA LYS A 156 -14.75 0.85 -11.42
C LYS A 156 -13.23 0.87 -11.47
N THR A 157 -12.61 1.94 -10.99
CA THR A 157 -11.16 2.11 -10.99
C THR A 157 -10.70 2.54 -9.61
N ILE A 158 -10.02 1.65 -8.91
CA ILE A 158 -9.61 1.84 -7.52
C ILE A 158 -8.09 1.90 -7.45
N VAL A 159 -7.56 2.96 -6.88
CA VAL A 159 -6.14 3.09 -6.54
C VAL A 159 -5.93 2.60 -5.11
N LEU A 160 -4.92 1.76 -4.89
CA LEU A 160 -4.42 1.40 -3.56
C LEU A 160 -2.93 1.75 -3.47
N VAL A 161 -2.60 2.67 -2.57
CA VAL A 161 -1.21 3.01 -2.23
C VAL A 161 -0.82 2.24 -0.96
N ALA A 162 0.19 1.37 -1.08
CA ALA A 162 0.61 0.48 -0.01
C ALA A 162 2.14 0.23 -0.04
N HIS A 163 2.60 -0.93 0.44
CA HIS A 163 4.00 -1.24 0.69
C HIS A 163 4.42 -2.51 -0.05
N GLY A 164 5.73 -2.76 -0.10
CA GLY A 164 6.28 -3.86 -0.87
C GLY A 164 5.73 -5.23 -0.49
N ASP A 165 5.85 -5.61 0.77
CA ASP A 165 5.48 -6.95 1.21
C ASP A 165 3.97 -7.17 1.27
N ILE A 166 3.20 -6.19 1.74
CA ILE A 166 1.73 -6.36 1.72
C ILE A 166 1.18 -6.40 0.28
N LEU A 167 1.79 -5.68 -0.67
CA LEU A 167 1.41 -5.80 -2.09
C LEU A 167 1.74 -7.19 -2.64
N ARG A 168 2.84 -7.82 -2.22
CA ARG A 168 3.16 -9.22 -2.57
C ARG A 168 2.12 -10.19 -2.01
N GLN A 169 1.62 -9.96 -0.79
CA GLN A 169 0.53 -10.75 -0.19
C GLN A 169 -0.80 -10.51 -0.93
N ILE A 170 -1.13 -9.26 -1.27
CA ILE A 170 -2.35 -8.90 -2.00
C ILE A 170 -2.35 -9.51 -3.41
N THR A 171 -1.19 -9.59 -4.06
CA THR A 171 -1.01 -10.18 -5.39
C THR A 171 -0.58 -11.64 -5.36
N ALA A 172 -0.88 -12.34 -4.26
CA ALA A 172 -0.69 -13.78 -4.15
C ALA A 172 -1.43 -14.53 -5.26
N SER A 173 -0.86 -15.66 -5.69
CA SER A 173 -1.46 -16.53 -6.71
C SER A 173 -2.02 -17.80 -6.09
N PRO A 174 -3.05 -18.41 -6.68
CA PRO A 174 -3.62 -19.66 -6.20
C PRO A 174 -2.56 -20.75 -6.03
N GLY A 175 -2.45 -21.30 -4.82
CA GLY A 175 -1.52 -22.38 -4.49
C GLY A 175 -0.02 -22.02 -4.42
N GLN A 176 0.35 -20.75 -4.68
CA GLN A 176 1.75 -20.29 -4.66
C GLN A 176 2.08 -19.36 -3.48
N GLY A 177 1.06 -18.90 -2.72
CA GLY A 177 1.26 -17.94 -1.65
C GLY A 177 1.61 -16.53 -2.16
N LYS A 178 2.37 -15.76 -1.36
CA LYS A 178 2.76 -14.38 -1.70
C LYS A 178 3.55 -14.32 -3.02
N SER A 179 3.34 -13.26 -3.79
CA SER A 179 4.08 -13.02 -5.03
C SER A 179 5.58 -12.82 -4.77
N ASN A 180 6.43 -13.35 -5.65
CA ASN A 180 7.88 -13.13 -5.64
C ASN A 180 8.30 -11.82 -6.34
N TYR A 181 7.34 -11.02 -6.81
CA TYR A 181 7.66 -9.79 -7.52
C TYR A 181 8.23 -8.73 -6.58
N MET A 182 9.37 -8.15 -6.97
CA MET A 182 10.10 -7.13 -6.22
C MET A 182 9.64 -5.74 -6.66
N TRP A 183 8.78 -5.12 -5.87
CA TRP A 183 8.22 -3.81 -6.15
C TRP A 183 9.28 -2.71 -6.06
N LYS A 184 9.33 -1.80 -7.03
CA LYS A 184 10.15 -0.57 -6.98
C LYS A 184 9.43 0.54 -6.22
N ASN A 185 10.16 1.53 -5.71
CA ASN A 185 9.56 2.71 -5.10
C ASN A 185 8.73 3.50 -6.13
N ALA A 186 7.57 3.98 -5.72
CA ALA A 186 6.60 4.66 -6.58
C ALA A 186 6.30 3.87 -7.88
N GLU A 187 6.22 2.55 -7.78
CA GLU A 187 5.83 1.70 -8.90
C GLU A 187 4.30 1.58 -8.95
N VAL A 188 3.77 1.68 -10.16
CA VAL A 188 2.34 1.59 -10.47
C VAL A 188 2.10 0.41 -11.40
N ARG A 189 1.22 -0.50 -10.98
CA ARG A 189 0.80 -1.67 -11.78
C ARG A 189 -0.72 -1.81 -11.76
N VAL A 190 -1.29 -2.27 -12.86
CA VAL A 190 -2.74 -2.48 -13.00
C VAL A 190 -3.08 -3.95 -12.92
N PHE A 191 -4.09 -4.24 -12.13
CA PHE A 191 -4.65 -5.57 -11.89
C PHE A 191 -6.16 -5.57 -12.14
N GLU A 192 -6.71 -6.76 -12.31
CA GLU A 192 -8.14 -7.04 -12.32
C GLU A 192 -8.40 -8.27 -11.44
N PHE A 193 -9.64 -8.46 -11.02
CA PHE A 193 -10.01 -9.70 -10.33
C PHE A 193 -9.96 -10.88 -11.30
N ASP A 194 -9.39 -11.99 -10.85
CA ASP A 194 -9.36 -13.22 -11.62
C ASP A 194 -10.78 -13.78 -11.76
N PRO A 195 -11.31 -13.92 -12.99
CA PRO A 195 -12.68 -14.40 -13.22
C PRO A 195 -12.96 -15.77 -12.59
N GLN A 196 -11.94 -16.61 -12.42
CA GLN A 196 -12.09 -17.93 -11.81
C GLN A 196 -12.28 -17.85 -10.29
N PHE A 197 -11.81 -16.77 -9.65
CA PHE A 197 -11.79 -16.60 -8.20
C PHE A 197 -12.56 -15.38 -7.71
N VAL A 198 -13.17 -14.60 -8.60
CA VAL A 198 -13.84 -13.35 -8.25
C VAL A 198 -14.97 -13.55 -7.25
N ASP A 199 -15.68 -14.66 -7.33
CA ASP A 199 -16.79 -14.99 -6.42
C ASP A 199 -16.32 -15.81 -5.20
N SER A 200 -15.07 -16.26 -5.19
CA SER A 200 -14.48 -16.97 -4.06
C SER A 200 -14.12 -16.04 -2.90
N ASP A 201 -13.92 -16.61 -1.72
CA ASP A 201 -13.42 -15.85 -0.55
C ASP A 201 -12.01 -15.29 -0.75
N GLU A 202 -11.22 -15.86 -1.66
CA GLU A 202 -9.85 -15.39 -1.93
C GLU A 202 -9.81 -14.14 -2.80
N ALA A 203 -10.74 -13.97 -3.77
CA ALA A 203 -10.82 -12.82 -4.66
C ALA A 203 -9.46 -12.46 -5.28
N TYR A 204 -8.72 -13.44 -5.81
CA TYR A 204 -7.40 -13.23 -6.37
C TYR A 204 -7.39 -12.20 -7.48
N LEU A 205 -6.23 -11.53 -7.62
CA LEU A 205 -5.96 -10.55 -8.67
C LEU A 205 -5.00 -11.15 -9.68
N PHE A 206 -5.18 -10.79 -10.97
CA PHE A 206 -4.19 -11.04 -11.99
C PHE A 206 -3.71 -9.73 -12.60
N GLN A 207 -2.43 -9.68 -12.96
CA GLN A 207 -1.82 -8.48 -13.50
C GLN A 207 -2.21 -8.26 -14.95
N ARG A 208 -2.54 -7.01 -15.27
CA ARG A 208 -2.77 -6.55 -16.65
C ARG A 208 -1.56 -5.87 -17.24
N GLU A 209 -0.98 -4.89 -16.53
CA GLU A 209 0.11 -4.09 -17.08
C GLU A 209 1.03 -3.53 -15.97
N ASN A 210 2.30 -3.35 -16.32
CA ASN A 210 3.26 -2.50 -15.63
C ASN A 210 3.22 -1.13 -16.29
N VAL A 211 2.88 -0.08 -15.54
CA VAL A 211 2.64 1.23 -16.13
C VAL A 211 3.84 2.15 -15.94
N ALA A 212 4.33 2.29 -14.71
CA ALA A 212 5.41 3.19 -14.38
C ALA A 212 6.12 2.77 -13.09
N ALA A 213 7.38 3.19 -12.96
CA ALA A 213 8.10 3.21 -11.70
C ALA A 213 8.94 4.49 -11.65
N ALA A 214 8.73 5.33 -10.64
CA ALA A 214 9.45 6.60 -10.51
C ALA A 214 10.74 6.47 -9.71
N GLY A 215 10.92 5.37 -8.97
CA GLY A 215 12.13 5.08 -8.19
C GLY A 215 12.74 3.72 -8.53
N GLY A 216 13.92 3.48 -7.95
CA GLY A 216 14.60 2.19 -8.03
C GLY A 216 14.03 1.15 -7.06
N TYR A 217 14.59 -0.05 -7.13
CA TYR A 217 14.34 -1.07 -6.14
C TYR A 217 14.93 -0.63 -4.79
N ALA A 218 14.17 -0.86 -3.73
CA ALA A 218 14.63 -0.75 -2.35
C ALA A 218 14.07 -1.97 -1.60
N PRO A 219 14.93 -2.75 -0.91
CA PRO A 219 14.49 -3.93 -0.19
C PRO A 219 13.48 -3.57 0.90
N THR A 220 12.59 -4.51 1.20
CA THR A 220 11.71 -4.41 2.36
C THR A 220 12.42 -4.90 3.61
N SER A 221 11.88 -4.57 4.78
CA SER A 221 12.43 -5.07 6.06
C SER A 221 12.44 -6.60 6.12
N SER A 222 11.41 -7.27 5.60
CA SER A 222 11.36 -8.74 5.53
C SER A 222 12.47 -9.35 4.68
N GLU A 223 12.83 -8.70 3.57
CA GLU A 223 13.89 -9.18 2.68
C GLU A 223 15.26 -9.12 3.35
N ILE A 224 15.55 -8.04 4.05
CA ILE A 224 16.82 -7.90 4.79
C ILE A 224 16.90 -8.87 5.97
N GLU A 225 15.82 -9.07 6.73
CA GLU A 225 15.81 -10.06 7.82
C GLU A 225 16.12 -11.48 7.30
N ILE A 226 15.60 -11.84 6.13
CA ILE A 226 15.90 -13.12 5.49
C ILE A 226 17.37 -13.21 5.07
N GLU A 227 17.92 -12.16 4.45
CA GLU A 227 19.32 -12.12 4.03
C GLU A 227 20.26 -12.21 5.25
N GLU A 228 19.99 -11.48 6.33
CA GLU A 228 20.77 -11.55 7.58
C GLU A 228 20.67 -12.93 8.26
N ALA A 229 19.52 -13.57 8.20
CA ALA A 229 19.35 -14.93 8.74
C ALA A 229 20.17 -15.95 7.93
N LEU A 230 20.16 -15.83 6.60
CA LEU A 230 20.93 -16.69 5.70
C LEU A 230 22.45 -16.47 5.84
N ALA A 231 22.89 -15.25 6.11
CA ALA A 231 24.32 -14.92 6.30
C ALA A 231 24.90 -15.49 7.62
N LYS A 232 24.06 -15.93 8.57
CA LYS A 232 24.46 -16.52 9.86
C LYS A 232 24.54 -18.05 9.83
N ILE A 233 24.22 -18.69 8.70
CA ILE A 233 24.30 -20.14 8.44
C ILE A 233 25.58 -20.46 7.68
#